data_2d3fd84bb5dd1e51f31231638f9849af
#
_entry.id   2d3fd84bb5dd1e51f31231638f9849af
#
_cell.length_a   1.000
_cell.length_b   1.000
_cell.length_c   1.000
_cell.angle_alpha   90.00
_cell.angle_beta   90.00
_cell.angle_gamma   90.00
#
_symmetry.space_group_name_H-M   'P 1'
#
loop_
_entity.id
_entity.type
_entity.pdbx_description
1 polymer ?
#
loop_
_entity_poly.entity_id
_entity_poly.type
_entity_poly.pdbx_seq_one_letter_code
_entity_poly.pdbx_strand_id
1 'polypeptide(L)'
;MYSAAPIACGPYAVRVRLQPASDEVKPGASADWAGDFRSRLERGPLRFELQLQFFVDEARTPIEDASVDWPEDVAPYVTVGILTLPVQDAQSEAGKALAAAIESAAFDPWSALMDHRPLGEVMRARKVVYFQSQSGRR
;
A
#
# COMPACT_ATOMS: atom_id res chain seq x y z
N MET A 1 1.30 -7.59 0.09
CA MET A 1 1.15 -6.37 -0.76
C MET A 1 2.38 -5.51 -0.57
N TYR A 2 3.01 -5.02 -1.63
CA TYR A 2 4.23 -4.17 -1.56
C TYR A 2 4.19 -3.08 -2.63
N SER A 3 4.90 -1.98 -2.34
CA SER A 3 5.08 -0.90 -3.30
C SER A 3 6.18 -1.26 -4.30
N ALA A 4 5.94 -1.06 -5.59
CA ALA A 4 6.99 -1.20 -6.62
C ALA A 4 7.93 0.01 -6.63
N ALA A 5 7.39 1.21 -6.40
CA ALA A 5 8.17 2.44 -6.35
C ALA A 5 8.44 2.85 -4.90
N PRO A 6 9.61 3.43 -4.62
CA PRO A 6 9.94 3.92 -3.28
C PRO A 6 9.25 5.24 -2.96
N ILE A 7 9.17 5.52 -1.65
CA ILE A 7 8.76 6.81 -1.09
C ILE A 7 9.85 7.36 -0.17
N ALA A 8 9.82 8.65 0.10
CA ALA A 8 10.61 9.22 1.18
C ALA A 8 10.09 8.73 2.54
N CYS A 9 10.98 8.59 3.51
CA CYS A 9 10.69 8.40 4.92
C CYS A 9 11.66 9.26 5.73
N GLY A 10 11.32 10.55 5.90
CA GLY A 10 12.27 11.55 6.37
C GLY A 10 13.50 11.63 5.45
N PRO A 11 14.71 11.40 5.98
CA PRO A 11 15.94 11.43 5.19
C PRO A 11 16.19 10.14 4.37
N TYR A 12 15.36 9.13 4.52
CA TYR A 12 15.52 7.83 3.86
C TYR A 12 14.64 7.67 2.65
N ALA A 13 15.02 6.79 1.71
CA ALA A 13 14.13 6.23 0.70
C ALA A 13 13.77 4.80 1.09
N VAL A 14 12.48 4.45 0.99
CA VAL A 14 11.99 3.15 1.42
C VAL A 14 10.96 2.59 0.45
N ARG A 15 10.92 1.24 0.33
CA ARG A 15 9.76 0.51 -0.18
C ARG A 15 8.91 0.02 0.98
N VAL A 16 7.61 -0.07 0.76
CA VAL A 16 6.63 -0.45 1.78
C VAL A 16 6.07 -1.83 1.46
N ARG A 17 5.98 -2.69 2.48
CA ARG A 17 5.26 -3.96 2.40
C ARG A 17 4.24 -4.06 3.52
N LEU A 18 3.04 -4.57 3.19
CA LEU A 18 2.07 -5.05 4.16
C LEU A 18 2.00 -6.57 4.08
N GLN A 19 2.27 -7.23 5.18
CA GLN A 19 2.21 -8.67 5.30
C GLN A 19 1.21 -9.04 6.41
N PRO A 20 0.37 -10.08 6.26
CA PRO A 20 -0.46 -10.53 7.37
C PRO A 20 0.40 -10.76 8.61
N ALA A 21 -0.06 -10.30 9.77
CA ALA A 21 0.67 -10.49 11.02
C ALA A 21 0.87 -12.00 11.29
N SER A 22 1.93 -12.34 11.99
CA SER A 22 2.37 -13.73 12.16
C SER A 22 1.33 -14.63 12.86
N ASP A 23 0.44 -14.03 13.64
CA ASP A 23 -0.68 -14.68 14.32
C ASP A 23 -2.00 -14.68 13.53
N GLU A 24 -2.02 -14.06 12.36
CA GLU A 24 -3.17 -14.11 11.46
C GLU A 24 -3.22 -15.43 10.67
N VAL A 25 -4.42 -15.98 10.54
CA VAL A 25 -4.64 -17.15 9.69
C VAL A 25 -4.33 -16.75 8.24
N LYS A 26 -3.37 -17.43 7.63
CA LYS A 26 -3.02 -17.19 6.22
C LYS A 26 -4.24 -17.42 5.34
N PRO A 27 -4.52 -16.53 4.38
CA PRO A 27 -5.58 -16.75 3.41
C PRO A 27 -5.38 -18.10 2.71
N GLY A 28 -6.43 -18.89 2.60
CA GLY A 28 -6.43 -20.05 1.71
C GLY A 28 -6.30 -19.59 0.25
N ALA A 29 -5.94 -20.51 -0.64
CA ALA A 29 -5.96 -20.27 -2.08
C ALA A 29 -7.42 -20.22 -2.57
N SER A 30 -8.13 -19.12 -2.27
CA SER A 30 -9.49 -18.89 -2.74
C SER A 30 -9.46 -18.18 -4.09
N ALA A 31 -10.27 -18.67 -5.03
CA ALA A 31 -10.50 -17.96 -6.29
C ALA A 31 -11.24 -16.63 -6.06
N ASP A 32 -12.04 -16.52 -4.98
CA ASP A 32 -12.71 -15.30 -4.53
C ASP A 32 -11.99 -14.70 -3.31
N TRP A 33 -10.83 -14.10 -3.56
CA TRP A 33 -10.05 -13.41 -2.52
C TRP A 33 -10.80 -12.23 -1.90
N ALA A 34 -11.66 -11.55 -2.67
CA ALA A 34 -12.40 -10.38 -2.19
C ALA A 34 -13.50 -10.80 -1.21
N GLY A 35 -14.21 -11.90 -1.51
CA GLY A 35 -15.21 -12.49 -0.62
C GLY A 35 -14.57 -13.06 0.65
N ASP A 36 -13.43 -13.73 0.56
CA ASP A 36 -12.68 -14.22 1.72
C ASP A 36 -12.25 -13.07 2.63
N PHE A 37 -11.65 -12.02 2.06
CA PHE A 37 -11.21 -10.83 2.80
C PHE A 37 -12.38 -10.15 3.53
N ARG A 38 -13.51 -9.93 2.83
CA ARG A 38 -14.73 -9.36 3.41
C ARG A 38 -15.25 -10.19 4.57
N SER A 39 -15.41 -11.50 4.34
CA SER A 39 -15.90 -12.45 5.34
C SER A 39 -15.02 -12.50 6.60
N ARG A 40 -13.70 -12.33 6.46
CA ARG A 40 -12.79 -12.25 7.61
C ARG A 40 -12.97 -10.94 8.36
N LEU A 41 -13.07 -9.82 7.63
CA LEU A 41 -13.22 -8.50 8.23
C LEU A 41 -14.54 -8.32 8.97
N GLU A 42 -15.60 -9.02 8.54
CA GLU A 42 -16.89 -9.08 9.25
C GLU A 42 -16.79 -9.87 10.57
N ARG A 43 -15.92 -10.90 10.63
CA ARG A 43 -15.79 -11.77 11.81
C ARG A 43 -14.83 -11.23 12.87
N GLY A 44 -13.87 -10.43 12.48
CA GLY A 44 -12.84 -9.92 13.38
C GLY A 44 -11.94 -8.87 12.73
N PRO A 45 -11.15 -8.14 13.53
CA PRO A 45 -10.16 -7.23 13.00
C PRO A 45 -9.07 -8.01 12.24
N LEU A 46 -8.54 -7.42 11.17
CA LEU A 46 -7.40 -7.97 10.44
C LEU A 46 -6.15 -7.14 10.74
N ARG A 47 -5.04 -7.82 10.99
CA ARG A 47 -3.76 -7.18 11.34
C ARG A 47 -2.70 -7.48 10.31
N PHE A 48 -1.94 -6.45 9.96
CA PHE A 48 -0.85 -6.53 9.02
C PHE A 48 0.40 -5.91 9.62
N GLU A 49 1.53 -6.54 9.44
CA GLU A 49 2.83 -5.91 9.69
C GLU A 49 3.09 -4.88 8.60
N LEU A 50 3.30 -3.63 9.01
CA LEU A 50 3.84 -2.59 8.15
C LEU A 50 5.35 -2.72 8.17
N GLN A 51 5.92 -3.01 7.02
CA GLN A 51 7.36 -3.25 6.88
C GLN A 51 7.95 -2.28 5.89
N LEU A 52 9.17 -1.83 6.19
CA LEU A 52 9.96 -0.96 5.33
C LEU A 52 11.24 -1.68 4.89
N GLN A 53 11.57 -1.51 3.62
CA GLN A 53 12.83 -1.91 3.02
C GLN A 53 13.60 -0.64 2.68
N PHE A 54 14.79 -0.47 3.24
CA PHE A 54 15.56 0.77 3.14
C PHE A 54 16.49 0.75 1.94
N PHE A 55 16.60 1.90 1.27
CA PHE A 55 17.60 2.14 0.25
C PHE A 55 19.02 1.98 0.82
N VAL A 56 19.89 1.31 0.06
CA VAL A 56 21.29 1.09 0.40
C VAL A 56 22.19 1.86 -0.56
N ASP A 57 22.07 1.60 -1.84
CA ASP A 57 22.80 2.30 -2.91
C ASP A 57 22.08 2.14 -4.26
N GLU A 58 22.45 2.98 -5.22
CA GLU A 58 21.80 3.02 -6.54
C GLU A 58 22.06 1.77 -7.40
N ALA A 59 23.12 1.01 -7.12
CA ALA A 59 23.46 -0.18 -7.88
C ALA A 59 22.59 -1.40 -7.52
N ARG A 60 22.19 -1.51 -6.25
CA ARG A 60 21.47 -2.68 -5.72
C ARG A 60 20.01 -2.39 -5.38
N THR A 61 19.71 -1.14 -5.04
CA THR A 61 18.37 -0.69 -4.62
C THR A 61 17.98 0.60 -5.35
N PRO A 62 17.99 0.64 -6.71
CA PRO A 62 17.80 1.88 -7.44
C PRO A 62 16.45 2.52 -7.13
N ILE A 63 16.46 3.86 -6.99
CA ILE A 63 15.26 4.67 -6.77
C ILE A 63 14.55 4.96 -8.09
N GLU A 64 15.32 5.23 -9.14
CA GLU A 64 14.77 5.65 -10.43
C GLU A 64 14.28 4.48 -11.29
N ASP A 65 14.81 3.27 -11.10
CA ASP A 65 14.40 2.08 -11.83
C ASP A 65 13.46 1.19 -10.99
N ALA A 66 12.16 1.34 -11.21
CA ALA A 66 11.14 0.54 -10.52
C ALA A 66 11.02 -0.91 -11.02
N SER A 67 11.72 -1.28 -12.10
CA SER A 67 11.74 -2.66 -12.62
C SER A 67 12.71 -3.57 -11.86
N VAL A 68 13.63 -2.99 -11.12
CA VAL A 68 14.61 -3.72 -10.32
C VAL A 68 14.05 -4.02 -8.93
N ASP A 69 14.00 -5.29 -8.57
CA ASP A 69 13.69 -5.68 -7.19
C ASP A 69 14.86 -5.37 -6.27
N TRP A 70 14.53 -4.92 -5.06
CA TRP A 70 15.54 -4.71 -4.01
C TRP A 70 15.77 -6.04 -3.29
N PRO A 71 16.98 -6.62 -3.34
CA PRO A 71 17.25 -7.93 -2.74
C PRO A 71 17.13 -7.90 -1.22
N GLU A 72 16.40 -8.86 -0.64
CA GLU A 72 16.17 -8.90 0.82
C GLU A 72 17.43 -9.23 1.63
N ASP A 73 18.42 -9.85 1.03
CA ASP A 73 19.76 -10.10 1.64
C ASP A 73 20.59 -8.83 1.76
N VAL A 74 20.34 -7.83 0.89
CA VAL A 74 21.02 -6.53 0.89
C VAL A 74 20.22 -5.49 1.70
N ALA A 75 18.92 -5.47 1.49
CA ALA A 75 18.00 -4.54 2.12
C ALA A 75 16.81 -5.32 2.71
N PRO A 76 16.97 -5.89 3.90
CA PRO A 76 15.91 -6.67 4.54
C PRO A 76 14.70 -5.79 4.91
N TYR A 77 13.50 -6.40 4.91
CA TYR A 77 12.32 -5.74 5.41
C TYR A 77 12.34 -5.67 6.95
N VAL A 78 12.07 -4.49 7.47
CA VAL A 78 12.00 -4.23 8.91
C VAL A 78 10.56 -3.90 9.27
N THR A 79 9.96 -4.63 10.22
CA THR A 79 8.64 -4.31 10.76
C THR A 79 8.72 -3.05 11.61
N VAL A 80 7.96 -2.03 11.22
CA VAL A 80 7.94 -0.72 11.89
C VAL A 80 6.62 -0.43 12.59
N GLY A 81 5.59 -1.24 12.35
CA GLY A 81 4.29 -1.07 12.98
C GLY A 81 3.32 -2.17 12.62
N ILE A 82 2.16 -2.11 13.25
CA ILE A 82 1.01 -2.97 12.95
C ILE A 82 -0.14 -2.11 12.44
N LEU A 83 -0.60 -2.40 11.23
CA LEU A 83 -1.85 -1.85 10.70
C LEU A 83 -2.99 -2.76 11.12
N THR A 84 -3.97 -2.22 11.84
CA THR A 84 -5.18 -2.95 12.21
C THR A 84 -6.37 -2.39 11.43
N LEU A 85 -7.04 -3.25 10.67
CA LEU A 85 -8.34 -2.96 10.07
C LEU A 85 -9.40 -3.43 11.08
N PRO A 86 -10.21 -2.51 11.63
CA PRO A 86 -11.27 -2.89 12.56
C PRO A 86 -12.36 -3.70 11.86
N VAL A 87 -13.18 -4.39 12.64
CA VAL A 87 -14.36 -5.09 12.12
C VAL A 87 -15.22 -4.14 11.30
N GLN A 88 -15.63 -4.57 10.13
CA GLN A 88 -16.48 -3.81 9.22
C GLN A 88 -17.50 -4.73 8.57
N ASP A 89 -18.76 -4.27 8.56
CA ASP A 89 -19.83 -4.89 7.79
C ASP A 89 -20.10 -4.06 6.53
N ALA A 90 -19.57 -4.53 5.41
CA ALA A 90 -19.73 -3.87 4.11
C ALA A 90 -21.19 -3.90 3.59
N GLN A 91 -22.04 -4.77 4.14
CA GLN A 91 -23.43 -4.89 3.72
C GLN A 91 -24.39 -4.03 4.54
N SER A 92 -23.94 -3.49 5.66
CA SER A 92 -24.70 -2.51 6.44
C SER A 92 -24.94 -1.22 5.64
N GLU A 93 -25.93 -0.43 6.03
CA GLU A 93 -26.19 0.87 5.39
C GLU A 93 -24.98 1.81 5.51
N ALA A 94 -24.29 1.78 6.64
CA ALA A 94 -23.04 2.54 6.83
C ALA A 94 -21.91 2.06 5.92
N GLY A 95 -21.77 0.73 5.76
CA GLY A 95 -20.78 0.13 4.87
C GLY A 95 -21.03 0.49 3.40
N LYS A 96 -22.27 0.42 2.95
CA LYS A 96 -22.66 0.83 1.58
C LYS A 96 -22.43 2.32 1.34
N ALA A 97 -22.78 3.17 2.31
CA ALA A 97 -22.52 4.60 2.22
C ALA A 97 -21.03 4.93 2.14
N LEU A 98 -20.20 4.24 2.93
CA LEU A 98 -18.74 4.36 2.88
C LEU A 98 -18.19 3.90 1.52
N ALA A 99 -18.65 2.77 1.00
CA ALA A 99 -18.24 2.27 -0.31
C ALA A 99 -18.56 3.29 -1.42
N ALA A 100 -19.76 3.86 -1.42
CA ALA A 100 -20.16 4.90 -2.37
C ALA A 100 -19.29 6.17 -2.26
N ALA A 101 -18.93 6.58 -1.04
CA ALA A 101 -18.02 7.70 -0.81
C ALA A 101 -16.61 7.41 -1.34
N ILE A 102 -16.09 6.19 -1.16
CA ILE A 102 -14.78 5.77 -1.66
C ILE A 102 -14.76 5.73 -3.19
N GLU A 103 -15.83 5.24 -3.84
CA GLU A 103 -15.93 5.22 -5.31
C GLU A 103 -15.88 6.62 -5.93
N SER A 104 -16.40 7.61 -5.24
CA SER A 104 -16.38 9.02 -5.67
C SER A 104 -15.12 9.77 -5.25
N ALA A 105 -14.28 9.18 -4.40
CA ALA A 105 -13.09 9.84 -3.85
C ALA A 105 -11.94 9.89 -4.87
N ALA A 106 -11.10 10.92 -4.74
CA ALA A 106 -9.87 11.07 -5.50
C ALA A 106 -8.67 10.62 -4.64
N PHE A 107 -7.93 9.64 -5.16
CA PHE A 107 -6.71 9.15 -4.50
C PHE A 107 -5.49 9.51 -5.35
N ASP A 108 -4.67 10.40 -4.83
CA ASP A 108 -3.44 10.83 -5.49
C ASP A 108 -2.25 10.51 -4.58
N PRO A 109 -1.26 9.70 -5.04
CA PRO A 109 -0.04 9.41 -4.26
C PRO A 109 0.75 10.65 -3.88
N TRP A 110 0.55 11.77 -4.62
CA TRP A 110 1.22 13.03 -4.33
C TRP A 110 0.52 13.88 -3.26
N SER A 111 -0.69 13.49 -2.82
CA SER A 111 -1.32 14.03 -1.63
C SER A 111 -0.71 13.43 -0.37
N ALA A 112 0.58 13.70 -0.15
CA ALA A 112 1.39 13.16 0.92
C ALA A 112 2.17 14.28 1.62
N LEU A 113 2.60 14.00 2.85
CA LEU A 113 3.55 14.88 3.52
C LEU A 113 4.88 14.90 2.75
N MET A 114 5.62 16.01 2.85
CA MET A 114 6.91 16.17 2.18
C MET A 114 7.90 15.05 2.53
N ASP A 115 7.88 14.62 3.80
CA ASP A 115 8.72 13.55 4.32
C ASP A 115 8.28 12.14 3.87
N HIS A 116 7.13 12.04 3.22
CA HIS A 116 6.58 10.79 2.67
C HIS A 116 6.25 10.90 1.17
N ARG A 117 6.85 11.87 0.50
CA ARG A 117 6.58 12.09 -0.93
C ARG A 117 7.02 10.89 -1.77
N PRO A 118 6.31 10.62 -2.87
CA PRO A 118 6.75 9.62 -3.85
C PRO A 118 8.11 9.94 -4.45
N LEU A 119 8.90 8.91 -4.75
CA LEU A 119 10.22 9.01 -5.36
C LEU A 119 10.25 8.27 -6.70
N GLY A 120 11.24 8.61 -7.53
CA GLY A 120 11.53 7.95 -8.80
C GLY A 120 10.72 8.45 -10.00
N GLU A 121 11.22 8.15 -11.20
CA GLU A 121 10.64 8.60 -12.47
C GLU A 121 9.22 8.12 -12.69
N VAL A 122 8.93 6.86 -12.37
CA VAL A 122 7.59 6.28 -12.50
C VAL A 122 6.57 7.09 -11.70
N MET A 123 6.93 7.53 -10.50
CA MET A 123 6.03 8.32 -9.67
C MET A 123 5.86 9.74 -10.19
N ARG A 124 6.91 10.33 -10.79
CA ARG A 124 6.79 11.64 -11.48
C ARG A 124 5.85 11.54 -12.68
N ALA A 125 5.97 10.51 -13.51
CA ALA A 125 5.06 10.25 -14.62
C ALA A 125 3.60 10.03 -14.13
N ARG A 126 3.41 9.25 -13.07
CA ARG A 126 2.09 8.99 -12.47
C ARG A 126 1.41 10.27 -11.97
N LYS A 127 2.14 11.30 -11.57
CA LYS A 127 1.54 12.58 -11.15
C LYS A 127 0.65 13.17 -12.25
N VAL A 128 1.14 13.17 -13.47
CA VAL A 128 0.40 13.69 -14.64
C VAL A 128 -0.79 12.79 -14.96
N VAL A 129 -0.59 11.47 -14.97
CA VAL A 129 -1.63 10.48 -15.29
C VAL A 129 -2.77 10.51 -14.27
N TYR A 130 -2.46 10.58 -12.98
CA TYR A 130 -3.49 10.68 -11.93
C TYR A 130 -4.30 11.97 -12.05
N PHE A 131 -3.65 13.10 -12.29
CA PHE A 131 -4.34 14.38 -12.49
C PHE A 131 -5.32 14.31 -13.69
N GLN A 132 -4.88 13.78 -14.82
CA GLN A 132 -5.71 13.61 -16.01
C GLN A 132 -6.90 12.67 -15.74
N SER A 133 -6.64 11.51 -15.14
CA SER A 133 -7.67 10.52 -14.83
C SER A 133 -8.74 11.04 -13.89
N GLN A 134 -8.35 11.80 -12.88
CA GLN A 134 -9.29 12.38 -11.91
C GLN A 134 -10.10 13.54 -12.49
N SER A 135 -9.49 14.32 -13.39
CA SER A 135 -10.20 15.41 -14.07
C SER A 135 -11.33 14.90 -14.99
N GLY A 136 -11.20 13.69 -15.52
CA GLY A 136 -12.22 13.04 -16.36
C GLY A 136 -13.35 12.33 -15.57
N ARG A 137 -13.27 12.26 -14.25
CA ARG A 137 -14.29 11.61 -13.38
C ARG A 137 -15.29 12.61 -12.76
N ARG A 138 -15.12 13.90 -13.01
CA ARG A 138 -15.97 14.99 -12.52
C ARG A 138 -17.09 15.33 -13.47
#